data_7912d21a7990ef6a0dae32cca0c104c9
#
_entry.id   7912d21a7990ef6a0dae32cca0c104c9
#
_cell.length_a   1.000
_cell.length_b   1.000
_cell.length_c   1.000
_cell.angle_alpha   90.00
_cell.angle_beta   90.00
_cell.angle_gamma   90.00
#
_symmetry.space_group_name_H-M   'P 1'
#
loop_
_entity.id
_entity.type
_entity.pdbx_description
1 polymer ?
#
loop_
_entity_poly.entity_id
_entity_poly.type
_entity_poly.pdbx_seq_one_letter_code
_entity_poly.pdbx_strand_id
1 'polypeptide(L)'
;MRQKQLFRIFLFLLIFTFSKQTTVRAQQSTGQTVDVVFCLDLSSSANGLIDHLRNHLWDYWYFFSRCQPVPNYRIGVVAYSRFSYGKSNGYAKMIKDLGTDFEPLSNILYKIPSRIEKGDQYVGSALSTCLKKISWSKDPDAIKIIFLVGNGDVTLGAENIDRTMEKLSAQGVVIYPIYCTVPGERKTVRQWQRIAENSGGKLSTISIRNKYFDQLNGFDIKKFRTLNRKFNNTYLYYGQGGYKRWKMLNDEDNHVYITNTEGYRYRALYKISDDYQKKNASWDLVDLYYKNPVAFMDVDRKTLSDTCKKMKSDQLKAYIIYKKYERKKLSAMIADMIAEKEMKDKADGKIHEKTMGTLDIISIRTLRELLQAKQINCPTN
;
A
#
# COMPACT_ATOMS: atom_id res chain seq x y z
N MET A 1 72.55 -36.99 -48.32
CA MET A 1 72.82 -35.52 -48.13
C MET A 1 71.62 -34.72 -48.44
N ARG A 2 71.31 -33.76 -47.56
CA ARG A 2 70.26 -32.76 -47.57
C ARG A 2 68.91 -33.24 -46.99
N GLN A 3 68.80 -33.06 -45.66
CA GLN A 3 67.58 -32.92 -44.94
C GLN A 3 66.77 -31.72 -45.42
N LYS A 4 65.52 -31.97 -45.77
CA LYS A 4 64.55 -30.89 -45.94
C LYS A 4 63.69 -30.87 -44.65
N GLN A 5 63.93 -29.86 -43.83
CA GLN A 5 63.12 -29.50 -42.72
C GLN A 5 61.77 -29.04 -43.24
N LEU A 6 60.70 -29.78 -42.88
CA LEU A 6 59.34 -29.40 -43.04
C LEU A 6 58.93 -28.47 -41.88
N PHE A 7 58.85 -27.20 -42.21
CA PHE A 7 58.28 -26.17 -41.35
C PHE A 7 56.79 -26.38 -41.31
N ARG A 8 56.27 -26.98 -40.24
CA ARG A 8 54.85 -27.05 -39.98
C ARG A 8 54.41 -25.73 -39.41
N ILE A 9 53.80 -24.90 -40.27
CA ILE A 9 53.06 -23.70 -39.86
C ILE A 9 51.76 -24.19 -39.17
N PHE A 10 51.74 -24.10 -37.88
CA PHE A 10 50.52 -24.26 -37.09
C PHE A 10 49.69 -22.97 -37.24
N LEU A 11 48.76 -22.99 -38.21
CA LEU A 11 47.78 -21.95 -38.37
C LEU A 11 46.75 -22.10 -37.23
N PHE A 12 46.96 -21.33 -36.14
CA PHE A 12 45.95 -21.15 -35.10
C PHE A 12 44.80 -20.38 -35.73
N LEU A 13 43.75 -21.07 -36.17
CA LEU A 13 42.45 -20.49 -36.45
C LEU A 13 41.84 -20.06 -35.12
N LEU A 14 42.05 -18.81 -34.75
CA LEU A 14 41.29 -18.14 -33.75
C LEU A 14 39.83 -18.02 -34.26
N ILE A 15 39.04 -19.04 -33.96
CA ILE A 15 37.59 -18.95 -34.10
C ILE A 15 37.13 -17.94 -33.03
N PHE A 16 37.06 -16.67 -33.43
CA PHE A 16 36.30 -15.66 -32.67
C PHE A 16 34.83 -16.07 -32.78
N THR A 17 34.39 -16.93 -31.84
CA THR A 17 32.99 -17.07 -31.57
C THR A 17 32.51 -15.73 -31.07
N PHE A 18 31.97 -14.91 -31.94
CA PHE A 18 31.09 -13.81 -31.57
C PHE A 18 29.90 -14.47 -30.86
N SER A 19 30.10 -14.72 -29.56
CA SER A 19 28.94 -14.86 -28.66
C SER A 19 28.19 -13.53 -28.81
N LYS A 20 27.12 -13.56 -29.60
CA LYS A 20 26.08 -12.55 -29.47
C LYS A 20 25.70 -12.58 -27.96
N GLN A 21 26.33 -11.73 -27.18
CA GLN A 21 25.74 -11.28 -25.94
C GLN A 21 24.41 -10.64 -26.36
N THR A 22 23.38 -11.47 -26.41
CA THR A 22 22.04 -10.99 -26.22
C THR A 22 22.09 -10.29 -24.88
N THR A 23 22.37 -8.99 -24.92
CA THR A 23 21.94 -8.11 -23.85
C THR A 23 20.44 -8.39 -23.74
N VAL A 24 20.10 -9.30 -22.85
CA VAL A 24 18.78 -9.32 -22.24
C VAL A 24 18.70 -7.95 -21.58
N ARG A 25 18.28 -6.95 -22.36
CA ARG A 25 17.61 -5.80 -21.78
C ARG A 25 16.58 -6.46 -20.88
N ALA A 26 16.80 -6.39 -19.58
CA ALA A 26 15.72 -6.53 -18.63
C ALA A 26 14.67 -5.55 -19.15
N GLN A 27 13.74 -6.08 -19.92
CA GLN A 27 12.51 -5.42 -20.26
C GLN A 27 11.94 -5.19 -18.86
N GLN A 28 12.07 -3.95 -18.35
CA GLN A 28 11.25 -3.51 -17.25
C GLN A 28 9.84 -3.85 -17.73
N SER A 29 9.37 -5.01 -17.31
CA SER A 29 7.96 -5.32 -17.44
C SER A 29 7.30 -4.16 -16.73
N THR A 30 6.66 -3.30 -17.48
CA THR A 30 5.72 -2.34 -16.94
C THR A 30 4.69 -3.23 -16.26
N GLY A 31 4.90 -3.45 -14.95
CA GLY A 31 4.08 -4.38 -14.18
C GLY A 31 2.64 -3.95 -14.31
N GLN A 32 1.72 -4.93 -14.34
CA GLN A 32 0.28 -4.68 -14.43
C GLN A 32 -0.13 -3.51 -13.53
N THR A 33 -0.72 -2.49 -14.09
CA THR A 33 -1.24 -1.34 -13.33
C THR A 33 -2.54 -1.74 -12.64
N VAL A 34 -2.64 -1.43 -11.34
CA VAL A 34 -3.81 -1.73 -10.51
C VAL A 34 -4.22 -0.47 -9.75
N ASP A 35 -5.35 0.10 -10.11
CA ASP A 35 -5.95 1.26 -9.46
C ASP A 35 -7.12 0.80 -8.59
N VAL A 36 -7.01 1.03 -7.29
CA VAL A 36 -8.03 0.65 -6.30
C VAL A 36 -8.54 1.89 -5.59
N VAL A 37 -9.83 2.13 -5.66
CA VAL A 37 -10.50 3.19 -4.91
C VAL A 37 -11.46 2.58 -3.90
N PHE A 38 -11.28 2.91 -2.64
CA PHE A 38 -12.26 2.65 -1.59
C PHE A 38 -13.23 3.82 -1.51
N CYS A 39 -14.49 3.58 -1.87
CA CYS A 39 -15.58 4.54 -1.77
C CYS A 39 -16.45 4.18 -0.56
N LEU A 40 -16.22 4.87 0.58
CA LEU A 40 -16.71 4.46 1.88
C LEU A 40 -17.88 5.32 2.38
N ASP A 41 -18.94 4.67 2.77
CA ASP A 41 -20.02 5.27 3.56
C ASP A 41 -19.55 5.53 5.00
N LEU A 42 -19.68 6.77 5.46
CA LEU A 42 -19.34 7.16 6.82
C LEU A 42 -20.59 7.54 7.64
N SER A 43 -21.76 7.04 7.24
CA SER A 43 -23.01 7.18 7.99
C SER A 43 -23.02 6.35 9.28
N SER A 44 -24.06 6.53 10.09
CA SER A 44 -24.23 5.77 11.35
C SER A 44 -24.43 4.27 11.12
N SER A 45 -25.13 3.89 10.05
CA SER A 45 -25.37 2.49 9.70
C SER A 45 -24.13 1.77 9.15
N ALA A 46 -23.13 2.54 8.71
CA ALA A 46 -21.84 2.06 8.20
C ALA A 46 -20.66 2.48 9.11
N ASN A 47 -20.96 2.79 10.38
CA ASN A 47 -19.96 3.24 11.33
C ASN A 47 -18.88 2.18 11.56
N GLY A 48 -17.61 2.61 11.49
CA GLY A 48 -16.44 1.76 11.67
C GLY A 48 -15.73 1.41 10.37
N LEU A 49 -16.29 1.68 9.18
CA LEU A 49 -15.61 1.40 7.90
C LEU A 49 -14.29 2.14 7.76
N ILE A 50 -14.25 3.41 8.16
CA ILE A 50 -12.99 4.19 8.12
C ILE A 50 -11.96 3.63 9.09
N ASP A 51 -12.40 3.21 10.29
CA ASP A 51 -11.53 2.59 11.27
C ASP A 51 -10.99 1.26 10.75
N HIS A 52 -11.84 0.50 10.08
CA HIS A 52 -11.42 -0.75 9.47
C HIS A 52 -10.37 -0.53 8.37
N LEU A 53 -10.63 0.38 7.41
CA LEU A 53 -9.67 0.66 6.34
C LEU A 53 -8.32 1.15 6.88
N ARG A 54 -8.31 2.10 7.83
CA ARG A 54 -7.06 2.63 8.37
C ARG A 54 -6.27 1.60 9.19
N ASN A 55 -6.97 0.71 9.89
CA ASN A 55 -6.33 -0.34 10.67
C ASN A 55 -5.73 -1.44 9.78
N HIS A 56 -6.37 -1.75 8.65
CA HIS A 56 -5.94 -2.80 7.73
C HIS A 56 -5.23 -2.28 6.47
N LEU A 57 -4.86 -1.01 6.42
CA LEU A 57 -4.20 -0.42 5.26
C LEU A 57 -2.90 -1.16 4.90
N TRP A 58 -2.12 -1.57 5.91
CA TRP A 58 -0.85 -2.24 5.72
C TRP A 58 -0.98 -3.69 5.24
N ASP A 59 -2.15 -4.30 5.39
CA ASP A 59 -2.48 -5.63 4.87
C ASP A 59 -2.52 -5.58 3.33
N TYR A 60 -3.05 -4.49 2.74
CA TYR A 60 -3.03 -4.30 1.28
C TYR A 60 -1.60 -4.11 0.75
N TRP A 61 -0.77 -3.34 1.45
CA TRP A 61 0.63 -3.22 1.07
C TRP A 61 1.33 -4.59 1.11
N TYR A 62 1.14 -5.32 2.20
CA TYR A 62 1.74 -6.64 2.38
C TYR A 62 1.28 -7.61 1.29
N PHE A 63 -0.01 -7.62 0.97
CA PHE A 63 -0.57 -8.42 -0.11
C PHE A 63 0.10 -8.12 -1.45
N PHE A 64 0.10 -6.86 -1.90
CA PHE A 64 0.68 -6.48 -3.19
C PHE A 64 2.19 -6.73 -3.27
N SER A 65 2.92 -6.50 -2.18
CA SER A 65 4.37 -6.68 -2.14
C SER A 65 4.81 -8.14 -2.31
N ARG A 66 3.90 -9.08 -2.12
CA ARG A 66 4.16 -10.52 -2.26
C ARG A 66 3.63 -11.14 -3.54
N CYS A 67 2.94 -10.37 -4.36
CA CYS A 67 2.53 -10.83 -5.70
C CYS A 67 3.74 -10.97 -6.64
N GLN A 68 3.67 -11.90 -7.58
CA GLN A 68 4.75 -12.13 -8.54
C GLN A 68 4.19 -12.23 -9.96
N PRO A 69 4.60 -11.29 -10.84
CA PRO A 69 5.39 -10.09 -10.56
C PRO A 69 4.64 -9.08 -9.68
N VAL A 70 5.37 -8.23 -8.96
CA VAL A 70 4.75 -7.17 -8.16
C VAL A 70 4.05 -6.17 -9.09
N PRO A 71 2.73 -5.94 -8.95
CA PRO A 71 2.03 -4.99 -9.80
C PRO A 71 2.34 -3.53 -9.44
N ASN A 72 2.10 -2.62 -10.38
CA ASN A 72 2.11 -1.18 -10.13
C ASN A 72 0.76 -0.78 -9.51
N TYR A 73 0.62 -0.89 -8.21
CA TYR A 73 -0.63 -0.60 -7.52
C TYR A 73 -0.68 0.83 -6.99
N ARG A 74 -1.89 1.41 -7.07
CA ARG A 74 -2.21 2.72 -6.49
C ARG A 74 -3.51 2.61 -5.72
N ILE A 75 -3.57 3.23 -4.53
CA ILE A 75 -4.78 3.25 -3.69
C ILE A 75 -5.26 4.68 -3.52
N GLY A 76 -6.56 4.89 -3.73
CA GLY A 76 -7.26 6.12 -3.47
C GLY A 76 -8.47 5.90 -2.54
N VAL A 77 -8.96 6.98 -1.93
CA VAL A 77 -10.13 6.93 -1.04
C VAL A 77 -11.07 8.08 -1.34
N VAL A 78 -12.33 7.74 -1.54
CA VAL A 78 -13.48 8.64 -1.53
C VAL A 78 -14.34 8.27 -0.32
N ALA A 79 -14.88 9.26 0.38
CA ALA A 79 -15.80 9.03 1.48
C ALA A 79 -17.06 9.87 1.29
N TYR A 80 -18.18 9.38 1.80
CA TYR A 80 -19.46 10.07 1.66
C TYR A 80 -20.33 9.94 2.92
N SER A 81 -21.50 10.58 2.91
CA SER A 81 -22.46 10.62 4.02
C SER A 81 -22.03 11.47 5.22
N ARG A 82 -21.19 12.47 5.01
CA ARG A 82 -20.82 13.41 6.08
C ARG A 82 -21.29 14.83 5.78
N PHE A 83 -21.96 15.43 6.75
CA PHE A 83 -22.44 16.82 6.62
C PHE A 83 -21.30 17.81 6.33
N SER A 84 -20.13 17.61 6.94
CA SER A 84 -18.94 18.44 6.74
C SER A 84 -18.37 18.40 5.30
N TYR A 85 -18.82 17.45 4.46
CA TYR A 85 -18.42 17.40 3.05
C TYR A 85 -19.27 18.30 2.14
N GLY A 86 -20.34 18.87 2.69
CA GLY A 86 -21.19 19.85 2.03
C GLY A 86 -22.26 19.24 1.13
N LYS A 87 -23.49 19.78 1.21
CA LYS A 87 -24.65 19.35 0.40
C LYS A 87 -24.40 19.58 -1.10
N SER A 88 -23.75 20.68 -1.46
CA SER A 88 -23.38 21.00 -2.85
C SER A 88 -22.46 19.95 -3.50
N ASN A 89 -21.71 19.21 -2.70
CA ASN A 89 -20.87 18.09 -3.14
C ASN A 89 -21.58 16.74 -2.99
N GLY A 90 -22.88 16.73 -2.69
CA GLY A 90 -23.64 15.50 -2.42
C GLY A 90 -23.10 14.74 -1.22
N TYR A 91 -22.57 15.44 -0.20
CA TYR A 91 -21.96 14.86 1.00
C TYR A 91 -20.81 13.90 0.71
N ALA A 92 -20.18 14.00 -0.47
CA ALA A 92 -19.06 13.16 -0.90
C ALA A 92 -17.77 13.98 -1.06
N LYS A 93 -16.64 13.36 -0.76
CA LYS A 93 -15.31 13.99 -0.83
C LYS A 93 -14.25 12.99 -1.23
N MET A 94 -13.38 13.36 -2.16
CA MET A 94 -12.12 12.66 -2.37
C MET A 94 -11.20 12.94 -1.17
N ILE A 95 -10.89 11.91 -0.41
CA ILE A 95 -10.00 11.98 0.76
C ILE A 95 -8.55 11.95 0.29
N LYS A 96 -8.24 11.06 -0.64
CA LYS A 96 -6.93 10.92 -1.26
C LYS A 96 -7.08 10.38 -2.67
N ASP A 97 -6.41 11.02 -3.62
CA ASP A 97 -6.27 10.48 -4.98
C ASP A 97 -5.36 9.26 -5.00
N LEU A 98 -5.39 8.52 -6.10
CA LEU A 98 -4.56 7.34 -6.33
C LEU A 98 -3.08 7.64 -6.12
N GLY A 99 -2.43 6.81 -5.33
CA GLY A 99 -1.01 6.93 -5.02
C GLY A 99 -0.39 5.62 -4.57
N THR A 100 0.92 5.51 -4.76
CA THR A 100 1.72 4.34 -4.36
C THR A 100 2.27 4.46 -2.93
N ASP A 101 2.20 5.64 -2.34
CA ASP A 101 2.76 5.91 -1.02
C ASP A 101 1.67 5.77 0.06
N PHE A 102 1.80 4.74 0.87
CA PHE A 102 0.84 4.41 1.94
C PHE A 102 0.93 5.33 3.15
N GLU A 103 2.09 5.97 3.39
CA GLU A 103 2.23 6.86 4.56
C GLU A 103 1.35 8.11 4.50
N PRO A 104 1.31 8.89 3.39
CA PRO A 104 0.39 10.00 3.30
C PRO A 104 -1.08 9.57 3.39
N LEU A 105 -1.42 8.39 2.83
CA LEU A 105 -2.77 7.86 2.92
C LEU A 105 -3.12 7.49 4.37
N SER A 106 -2.26 6.74 5.04
CA SER A 106 -2.41 6.38 6.46
C SER A 106 -2.59 7.63 7.33
N ASN A 107 -1.71 8.62 7.18
CA ASN A 107 -1.79 9.90 7.93
C ASN A 107 -3.11 10.65 7.73
N ILE A 108 -3.66 10.64 6.50
CA ILE A 108 -4.94 11.29 6.21
C ILE A 108 -6.09 10.50 6.84
N LEU A 109 -6.10 9.18 6.72
CA LEU A 109 -7.14 8.33 7.28
C LEU A 109 -7.24 8.48 8.80
N TYR A 110 -6.10 8.57 9.49
CA TYR A 110 -6.10 8.78 10.94
C TYR A 110 -6.59 10.16 11.39
N LYS A 111 -6.59 11.16 10.51
CA LYS A 111 -7.14 12.50 10.78
C LYS A 111 -8.65 12.59 10.58
N ILE A 112 -9.27 11.61 9.93
CA ILE A 112 -10.73 11.58 9.78
C ILE A 112 -11.32 11.19 11.14
N PRO A 113 -12.15 12.04 11.75
CA PRO A 113 -12.76 11.70 13.03
C PRO A 113 -13.67 10.48 12.90
N SER A 114 -13.60 9.56 13.88
CA SER A 114 -14.54 8.43 13.96
C SER A 114 -15.95 8.89 14.41
N ARG A 115 -16.10 10.18 14.78
CA ARG A 115 -17.40 10.74 15.12
C ARG A 115 -18.35 10.70 13.95
N ILE A 116 -19.55 10.15 14.18
CA ILE A 116 -20.63 10.14 13.21
C ILE A 116 -21.12 11.57 12.98
N GLU A 117 -21.28 11.93 11.72
CA GLU A 117 -21.96 13.15 11.29
C GLU A 117 -23.23 12.75 10.53
N LYS A 118 -24.25 13.58 10.63
CA LYS A 118 -25.47 13.41 9.84
C LYS A 118 -25.20 13.94 8.43
N GLY A 119 -25.33 13.10 7.43
CA GLY A 119 -25.24 13.42 6.00
C GLY A 119 -26.01 12.35 5.22
N ASP A 120 -26.63 12.76 4.13
CA ASP A 120 -27.41 11.80 3.32
C ASP A 120 -26.46 10.84 2.57
N GLN A 121 -26.88 9.62 2.40
CA GLN A 121 -26.15 8.54 1.73
C GLN A 121 -26.30 8.64 0.21
N TYR A 122 -25.78 9.70 -0.41
CA TYR A 122 -25.90 9.91 -1.85
C TYR A 122 -24.85 9.10 -2.61
N VAL A 123 -25.15 7.81 -2.85
CA VAL A 123 -24.27 6.86 -3.55
C VAL A 123 -23.90 7.36 -4.96
N GLY A 124 -24.87 7.94 -5.69
CA GLY A 124 -24.61 8.53 -7.00
C GLY A 124 -23.57 9.66 -6.96
N SER A 125 -23.62 10.52 -5.94
CA SER A 125 -22.62 11.59 -5.74
C SER A 125 -21.24 11.05 -5.38
N ALA A 126 -21.19 9.98 -4.63
CA ALA A 126 -19.94 9.30 -4.30
C ALA A 126 -19.27 8.72 -5.55
N LEU A 127 -20.01 8.01 -6.41
CA LEU A 127 -19.51 7.50 -7.69
C LEU A 127 -19.16 8.64 -8.67
N SER A 128 -19.94 9.72 -8.70
CA SER A 128 -19.62 10.92 -9.48
C SER A 128 -18.31 11.58 -9.02
N THR A 129 -18.02 11.52 -7.70
CA THR A 129 -16.75 11.99 -7.16
C THR A 129 -15.60 11.08 -7.62
N CYS A 130 -15.79 9.75 -7.62
CA CYS A 130 -14.81 8.80 -8.17
C CYS A 130 -14.54 9.06 -9.66
N LEU A 131 -15.58 9.35 -10.45
CA LEU A 131 -15.47 9.64 -11.87
C LEU A 131 -14.71 10.96 -12.13
N LYS A 132 -15.04 12.03 -11.40
CA LYS A 132 -14.59 13.40 -11.70
C LYS A 132 -13.28 13.78 -11.02
N LYS A 133 -12.92 13.14 -9.88
CA LYS A 133 -11.82 13.60 -9.04
C LYS A 133 -10.66 12.61 -8.95
N ILE A 134 -10.87 11.36 -9.31
CA ILE A 134 -9.81 10.33 -9.27
C ILE A 134 -9.03 10.34 -10.57
N SER A 135 -7.69 10.35 -10.45
CA SER A 135 -6.76 10.33 -11.58
C SER A 135 -6.49 8.90 -12.07
N TRP A 136 -7.52 8.28 -12.66
CA TRP A 136 -7.44 6.91 -13.18
C TRP A 136 -6.31 6.74 -14.21
N SER A 137 -5.72 5.55 -14.27
CA SER A 137 -4.77 5.18 -15.31
C SER A 137 -5.39 5.30 -16.69
N LYS A 138 -4.61 5.84 -17.64
CA LYS A 138 -4.98 5.88 -19.06
C LYS A 138 -4.63 4.58 -19.79
N ASP A 139 -3.90 3.68 -19.13
CA ASP A 139 -3.58 2.37 -19.65
C ASP A 139 -4.87 1.54 -19.80
N PRO A 140 -5.21 1.08 -21.01
CA PRO A 140 -6.41 0.29 -21.24
C PRO A 140 -6.34 -1.07 -20.54
N ASP A 141 -5.14 -1.61 -20.33
CA ASP A 141 -4.94 -2.91 -19.67
C ASP A 141 -4.91 -2.81 -18.16
N ALA A 142 -4.96 -1.60 -17.58
CA ALA A 142 -4.98 -1.40 -16.14
C ALA A 142 -6.23 -2.02 -15.51
N ILE A 143 -6.06 -2.70 -14.40
CA ILE A 143 -7.15 -3.10 -13.52
C ILE A 143 -7.60 -1.86 -12.74
N LYS A 144 -8.84 -1.42 -12.94
CA LYS A 144 -9.39 -0.22 -12.29
C LYS A 144 -10.65 -0.59 -11.52
N ILE A 145 -10.60 -0.42 -10.20
CA ILE A 145 -11.64 -0.95 -9.30
C ILE A 145 -12.12 0.14 -8.35
N ILE A 146 -13.43 0.18 -8.15
CA ILE A 146 -14.07 0.85 -7.02
C ILE A 146 -14.65 -0.22 -6.09
N PHE A 147 -14.14 -0.32 -4.88
CA PHE A 147 -14.88 -0.97 -3.79
C PHE A 147 -15.86 0.04 -3.22
N LEU A 148 -17.13 -0.08 -3.62
CA LEU A 148 -18.21 0.75 -3.12
C LEU A 148 -18.77 0.11 -1.85
N VAL A 149 -18.54 0.73 -0.70
CA VAL A 149 -18.86 0.13 0.60
C VAL A 149 -19.91 0.95 1.35
N GLY A 150 -21.00 0.32 1.72
CA GLY A 150 -22.10 0.99 2.43
C GLY A 150 -23.42 0.21 2.36
N ASN A 151 -24.55 0.91 2.60
CA ASN A 151 -25.88 0.29 2.57
C ASN A 151 -27.02 1.26 2.21
N GLY A 152 -26.70 2.48 1.78
CA GLY A 152 -27.68 3.51 1.46
C GLY A 152 -28.60 3.17 0.28
N ASP A 153 -29.75 3.83 0.22
CA ASP A 153 -30.63 3.81 -0.94
C ASP A 153 -29.94 4.52 -2.11
N VAL A 154 -29.65 3.80 -3.18
CA VAL A 154 -28.90 4.31 -4.33
C VAL A 154 -29.69 5.29 -5.19
N THR A 155 -31.01 5.42 -4.97
CA THR A 155 -31.87 6.36 -5.70
C THR A 155 -31.84 7.78 -5.12
N LEU A 156 -31.18 7.96 -3.96
CA LEU A 156 -31.10 9.25 -3.29
C LEU A 156 -30.04 10.16 -3.93
N GLY A 157 -30.34 11.46 -3.92
CA GLY A 157 -29.45 12.51 -4.45
C GLY A 157 -29.77 12.93 -5.87
N ALA A 158 -29.06 13.96 -6.36
CA ALA A 158 -29.32 14.57 -7.67
C ALA A 158 -28.55 13.91 -8.82
N GLU A 159 -27.52 13.12 -8.52
CA GLU A 159 -26.69 12.47 -9.55
C GLU A 159 -27.37 11.21 -10.10
N ASN A 160 -27.44 11.11 -11.41
CA ASN A 160 -27.93 9.92 -12.08
C ASN A 160 -26.87 8.82 -12.00
N ILE A 161 -27.15 7.78 -11.19
CA ILE A 161 -26.19 6.70 -10.92
C ILE A 161 -25.90 5.88 -12.17
N ASP A 162 -26.91 5.57 -12.99
CA ASP A 162 -26.75 4.73 -14.19
C ASP A 162 -25.81 5.43 -15.19
N ARG A 163 -26.06 6.71 -15.47
CA ARG A 163 -25.17 7.53 -16.35
C ARG A 163 -23.74 7.65 -15.79
N THR A 164 -23.60 7.70 -14.47
CA THR A 164 -22.29 7.76 -13.83
C THR A 164 -21.54 6.43 -13.99
N MET A 165 -22.23 5.31 -13.81
CA MET A 165 -21.68 3.97 -14.01
C MET A 165 -21.28 3.72 -15.46
N GLU A 166 -22.10 4.13 -16.44
CA GLU A 166 -21.75 4.06 -17.87
C GLU A 166 -20.45 4.79 -18.18
N LYS A 167 -20.26 6.00 -17.64
CA LYS A 167 -19.02 6.77 -17.82
C LYS A 167 -17.81 6.15 -17.13
N LEU A 168 -17.98 5.54 -15.96
CA LEU A 168 -16.92 4.80 -15.27
C LEU A 168 -16.53 3.55 -16.05
N SER A 169 -17.53 2.79 -16.54
CA SER A 169 -17.32 1.61 -17.39
C SER A 169 -16.60 1.96 -18.70
N ALA A 170 -16.94 3.10 -19.34
CA ALA A 170 -16.23 3.59 -20.51
C ALA A 170 -14.75 3.93 -20.27
N GLN A 171 -14.35 4.16 -19.01
CA GLN A 171 -12.95 4.30 -18.59
C GLN A 171 -12.32 2.95 -18.15
N GLY A 172 -13.03 1.85 -18.28
CA GLY A 172 -12.60 0.52 -17.83
C GLY A 172 -12.66 0.32 -16.32
N VAL A 173 -13.42 1.14 -15.60
CA VAL A 173 -13.56 1.03 -14.14
C VAL A 173 -14.70 0.08 -13.80
N VAL A 174 -14.40 -0.94 -13.00
CA VAL A 174 -15.38 -1.91 -12.50
C VAL A 174 -15.73 -1.60 -11.05
N ILE A 175 -17.01 -1.67 -10.70
CA ILE A 175 -17.48 -1.43 -9.33
C ILE A 175 -17.76 -2.78 -8.66
N TYR A 176 -17.12 -3.01 -7.53
CA TYR A 176 -17.36 -4.14 -6.63
C TYR A 176 -18.10 -3.63 -5.39
N PRO A 177 -19.45 -3.72 -5.37
CA PRO A 177 -20.20 -3.29 -4.21
C PRO A 177 -19.98 -4.24 -3.03
N ILE A 178 -19.76 -3.66 -1.86
CA ILE A 178 -19.65 -4.37 -0.58
C ILE A 178 -20.76 -3.83 0.32
N TYR A 179 -21.85 -4.58 0.41
CA TYR A 179 -23.02 -4.16 1.15
C TYR A 179 -22.85 -4.42 2.65
N CYS A 180 -23.01 -3.37 3.45
CA CYS A 180 -23.02 -3.47 4.90
C CYS A 180 -24.40 -3.94 5.38
N THR A 181 -24.48 -5.18 5.83
CA THR A 181 -25.77 -5.79 6.19
C THR A 181 -26.45 -5.06 7.34
N VAL A 182 -27.73 -4.71 7.11
CA VAL A 182 -28.65 -4.20 8.12
C VAL A 182 -29.81 -5.18 8.23
N PRO A 183 -30.13 -5.68 9.44
CA PRO A 183 -31.24 -6.60 9.62
C PRO A 183 -32.55 -6.03 9.06
N GLY A 184 -33.24 -6.80 8.20
CA GLY A 184 -34.55 -6.43 7.65
C GLY A 184 -34.54 -5.62 6.34
N GLU A 185 -33.42 -5.08 5.89
CA GLU A 185 -33.33 -4.27 4.68
C GLU A 185 -33.05 -5.10 3.41
N ARG A 186 -34.13 -5.61 2.78
CA ARG A 186 -34.00 -6.37 1.51
C ARG A 186 -34.03 -5.49 0.25
N LYS A 187 -34.68 -4.32 0.29
CA LYS A 187 -34.87 -3.47 -0.89
C LYS A 187 -33.55 -2.87 -1.37
N THR A 188 -32.76 -2.33 -0.46
CA THR A 188 -31.48 -1.71 -0.77
C THR A 188 -30.46 -2.74 -1.27
N VAL A 189 -30.43 -3.96 -0.75
CA VAL A 189 -29.57 -5.04 -1.25
C VAL A 189 -29.77 -5.28 -2.75
N ARG A 190 -31.01 -5.32 -3.23
CA ARG A 190 -31.29 -5.50 -4.67
C ARG A 190 -30.76 -4.33 -5.53
N GLN A 191 -30.82 -3.11 -5.00
CA GLN A 191 -30.26 -1.95 -5.67
C GLN A 191 -28.73 -2.07 -5.81
N TRP A 192 -28.05 -2.52 -4.77
CA TRP A 192 -26.60 -2.76 -4.77
C TRP A 192 -26.21 -3.94 -5.66
N GLN A 193 -27.04 -4.96 -5.75
CA GLN A 193 -26.86 -6.06 -6.70
C GLN A 193 -26.88 -5.56 -8.15
N ARG A 194 -27.81 -4.66 -8.51
CA ARG A 194 -27.88 -4.06 -9.85
C ARG A 194 -26.64 -3.23 -10.17
N ILE A 195 -26.01 -2.55 -9.19
CA ILE A 195 -24.75 -1.85 -9.42
C ILE A 195 -23.68 -2.85 -9.85
N ALA A 196 -23.56 -3.99 -9.17
CA ALA A 196 -22.61 -5.03 -9.54
C ALA A 196 -22.84 -5.55 -10.97
N GLU A 197 -24.08 -5.91 -11.29
CA GLU A 197 -24.47 -6.43 -12.59
C GLU A 197 -24.18 -5.44 -13.72
N ASN A 198 -24.56 -4.16 -13.55
CA ASN A 198 -24.39 -3.13 -14.57
C ASN A 198 -22.93 -2.68 -14.74
N SER A 199 -22.06 -2.91 -13.77
CA SER A 199 -20.65 -2.49 -13.83
C SER A 199 -19.67 -3.64 -14.09
N GLY A 200 -20.16 -4.88 -14.24
CA GLY A 200 -19.33 -6.07 -14.45
C GLY A 200 -18.60 -6.57 -13.19
N GLY A 201 -18.98 -6.08 -12.00
CA GLY A 201 -18.45 -6.52 -10.74
C GLY A 201 -19.29 -7.61 -10.07
N LYS A 202 -19.01 -7.87 -8.79
CA LYS A 202 -19.72 -8.83 -7.96
C LYS A 202 -20.06 -8.22 -6.61
N LEU A 203 -21.32 -8.39 -6.17
CA LEU A 203 -21.76 -7.99 -4.85
C LEU A 203 -21.16 -8.91 -3.78
N SER A 204 -20.62 -8.31 -2.74
CA SER A 204 -20.28 -8.99 -1.49
C SER A 204 -21.02 -8.34 -0.32
N THR A 205 -21.13 -9.05 0.80
CA THR A 205 -21.76 -8.55 2.01
C THR A 205 -20.85 -8.66 3.21
N ILE A 206 -20.86 -7.64 4.06
CA ILE A 206 -20.13 -7.65 5.33
C ILE A 206 -21.05 -7.27 6.49
N SER A 207 -20.74 -7.78 7.68
CA SER A 207 -21.30 -7.25 8.93
C SER A 207 -20.27 -6.34 9.59
N ILE A 208 -20.61 -5.05 9.76
CA ILE A 208 -19.72 -4.07 10.39
C ILE A 208 -19.47 -4.40 11.87
N ARG A 209 -20.35 -5.19 12.49
CA ARG A 209 -20.21 -5.63 13.88
C ARG A 209 -19.11 -6.68 14.08
N ASN A 210 -18.70 -7.34 13.00
CA ASN A 210 -17.62 -8.33 13.05
C ASN A 210 -16.29 -7.60 13.24
N LYS A 211 -15.83 -7.50 14.48
CA LYS A 211 -14.50 -7.05 14.82
C LYS A 211 -13.59 -8.27 14.88
N TYR A 212 -12.79 -8.47 13.85
CA TYR A 212 -11.74 -9.46 13.91
C TYR A 212 -10.50 -8.81 14.56
N PHE A 213 -10.12 -9.34 15.71
CA PHE A 213 -8.83 -9.03 16.33
C PHE A 213 -7.96 -10.27 16.16
N ASP A 214 -6.97 -10.18 15.30
CA ASP A 214 -5.98 -11.25 15.22
C ASP A 214 -5.18 -11.27 16.52
N GLN A 215 -5.30 -12.39 17.24
CA GLN A 215 -4.49 -12.61 18.42
C GLN A 215 -3.12 -13.08 17.93
N LEU A 216 -2.11 -12.22 18.12
CA LEU A 216 -0.71 -12.56 17.85
C LEU A 216 -0.17 -13.60 18.85
N ASN A 217 -0.88 -14.74 18.96
CA ASN A 217 -0.52 -15.80 19.87
C ASN A 217 0.91 -16.27 19.58
N GLY A 218 1.77 -16.23 20.61
CA GLY A 218 3.15 -16.65 20.51
C GLY A 218 4.10 -15.69 19.78
N PHE A 219 3.69 -14.43 19.55
CA PHE A 219 4.56 -13.37 19.04
C PHE A 219 4.92 -12.36 20.12
N ASP A 220 6.21 -12.17 20.38
CA ASP A 220 6.67 -11.18 21.36
C ASP A 220 6.58 -9.77 20.79
N ILE A 221 5.39 -9.20 20.83
CA ILE A 221 5.11 -7.86 20.33
C ILE A 221 5.90 -6.77 21.10
N LYS A 222 6.25 -6.99 22.36
CA LYS A 222 7.03 -6.02 23.15
C LYS A 222 8.48 -5.96 22.65
N LYS A 223 9.10 -7.12 22.43
CA LYS A 223 10.42 -7.23 21.83
C LYS A 223 10.42 -6.63 20.43
N PHE A 224 9.42 -6.98 19.61
CA PHE A 224 9.27 -6.45 18.26
C PHE A 224 9.15 -4.92 18.25
N ARG A 225 8.30 -4.33 19.11
CA ARG A 225 8.18 -2.89 19.27
C ARG A 225 9.52 -2.23 19.63
N THR A 226 10.28 -2.86 20.51
CA THR A 226 11.61 -2.37 20.89
C THR A 226 12.56 -2.35 19.70
N LEU A 227 12.57 -3.39 18.87
CA LEU A 227 13.38 -3.44 17.65
C LEU A 227 12.96 -2.38 16.64
N ASN A 228 11.65 -2.23 16.39
CA ASN A 228 11.12 -1.23 15.46
C ASN A 228 11.44 0.21 15.93
N ARG A 229 11.39 0.50 17.22
CA ARG A 229 11.82 1.81 17.76
C ARG A 229 13.32 2.04 17.58
N LYS A 230 14.16 1.00 17.83
CA LYS A 230 15.60 1.10 17.55
C LYS A 230 15.86 1.33 16.07
N PHE A 231 15.12 0.68 15.19
CA PHE A 231 15.18 0.91 13.75
C PHE A 231 14.85 2.37 13.39
N ASN A 232 13.77 2.93 13.93
CA ASN A 232 13.42 4.34 13.71
C ASN A 232 14.51 5.31 14.20
N ASN A 233 15.24 4.97 15.26
CA ASN A 233 16.35 5.76 15.77
C ASN A 233 17.61 5.68 14.91
N THR A 234 17.59 4.88 13.84
CA THR A 234 18.67 4.92 12.83
C THR A 234 18.50 6.02 11.80
N TYR A 235 17.31 6.61 11.69
CA TYR A 235 17.09 7.77 10.81
C TYR A 235 17.72 9.04 11.41
N LEU A 236 18.47 9.75 10.60
CA LEU A 236 19.11 11.01 10.94
C LEU A 236 18.47 12.12 10.11
N TYR A 237 17.44 12.74 10.64
CA TYR A 237 16.69 13.75 9.90
C TYR A 237 17.53 15.00 9.58
N TYR A 238 17.24 15.61 8.42
CA TYR A 238 17.79 16.87 7.95
C TYR A 238 16.76 17.68 7.15
N GLY A 239 17.09 18.94 6.89
CA GLY A 239 16.22 19.87 6.15
C GLY A 239 15.04 20.38 6.96
N GLN A 240 14.36 21.40 6.46
CA GLN A 240 13.26 22.07 7.17
C GLN A 240 12.10 21.14 7.53
N GLY A 241 11.85 20.09 6.74
CA GLY A 241 10.79 19.11 6.95
C GLY A 241 11.21 17.82 7.66
N GLY A 242 12.53 17.61 7.84
CA GLY A 242 13.09 16.33 8.29
C GLY A 242 12.60 15.90 9.66
N TYR A 243 12.64 16.80 10.65
CA TYR A 243 12.11 16.50 11.99
C TYR A 243 10.61 16.16 11.96
N LYS A 244 9.82 16.90 11.19
CA LYS A 244 8.39 16.64 11.05
C LYS A 244 8.12 15.25 10.46
N ARG A 245 8.90 14.86 9.44
CA ARG A 245 8.82 13.52 8.83
C ARG A 245 9.19 12.42 9.83
N TRP A 246 10.30 12.59 10.54
CA TRP A 246 10.73 11.63 11.58
C TRP A 246 9.70 11.51 12.70
N LYS A 247 9.12 12.64 13.16
CA LYS A 247 8.07 12.63 14.17
C LYS A 247 6.82 11.90 13.67
N MET A 248 6.36 12.19 12.44
CA MET A 248 5.20 11.53 11.84
C MET A 248 5.40 10.02 11.74
N LEU A 249 6.59 9.55 11.35
CA LEU A 249 6.94 8.13 11.31
C LEU A 249 6.71 7.45 12.67
N ASN A 250 7.18 8.07 13.75
CA ASN A 250 7.06 7.52 15.10
C ASN A 250 5.63 7.60 15.65
N ASP A 251 4.93 8.71 15.39
CA ASP A 251 3.54 8.90 15.82
C ASP A 251 2.63 7.84 15.14
N GLU A 252 2.83 7.59 13.86
CA GLU A 252 2.08 6.60 13.11
C GLU A 252 2.38 5.17 13.56
N ASP A 253 3.65 4.83 13.81
CA ASP A 253 4.03 3.54 14.38
C ASP A 253 3.35 3.29 15.73
N ASN A 254 3.32 4.30 16.59
CA ASN A 254 2.64 4.19 17.88
C ASN A 254 1.13 4.01 17.70
N HIS A 255 0.54 4.72 16.73
CA HIS A 255 -0.90 4.64 16.47
C HIS A 255 -1.28 3.24 15.96
N VAL A 256 -0.58 2.74 14.92
CA VAL A 256 -0.82 1.40 14.38
C VAL A 256 -0.58 0.32 15.44
N TYR A 257 0.47 0.44 16.27
CA TYR A 257 0.72 -0.48 17.37
C TYR A 257 -0.47 -0.62 18.34
N ILE A 258 -1.16 0.49 18.63
CA ILE A 258 -2.30 0.50 19.56
C ILE A 258 -3.56 -0.05 18.91
N THR A 259 -3.76 0.20 17.61
CA THR A 259 -5.01 -0.10 16.91
C THR A 259 -5.02 -1.42 16.17
N ASN A 260 -3.87 -1.85 15.64
CA ASN A 260 -3.74 -3.10 14.87
C ASN A 260 -2.30 -3.66 14.98
N THR A 261 -2.09 -4.62 15.83
CA THR A 261 -0.76 -5.22 16.04
C THR A 261 -0.27 -6.02 14.84
N GLU A 262 -1.16 -6.61 14.04
CA GLU A 262 -0.79 -7.27 12.78
C GLU A 262 -0.36 -6.25 11.74
N GLY A 263 -1.16 -5.23 11.50
CA GLY A 263 -0.80 -4.11 10.63
C GLY A 263 0.51 -3.41 11.06
N TYR A 264 0.81 -3.41 12.36
CA TYR A 264 2.09 -2.91 12.87
C TYR A 264 3.29 -3.73 12.39
N ARG A 265 3.16 -5.08 12.30
CA ARG A 265 4.18 -5.94 11.71
C ARG A 265 4.40 -5.65 10.23
N TYR A 266 3.31 -5.55 9.46
CA TYR A 266 3.36 -5.26 8.02
C TYR A 266 3.92 -3.86 7.74
N ARG A 267 3.57 -2.88 8.57
CA ARG A 267 4.18 -1.55 8.49
C ARG A 267 5.69 -1.58 8.76
N ALA A 268 6.13 -2.38 9.73
CA ALA A 268 7.56 -2.54 9.99
C ALA A 268 8.28 -3.18 8.79
N LEU A 269 7.67 -4.20 8.13
CA LEU A 269 8.17 -4.77 6.88
C LEU A 269 8.25 -3.73 5.76
N TYR A 270 7.22 -2.89 5.61
CA TYR A 270 7.24 -1.80 4.65
C TYR A 270 8.44 -0.88 4.86
N LYS A 271 8.71 -0.47 6.10
CA LYS A 271 9.82 0.44 6.41
C LYS A 271 11.20 -0.14 6.16
N ILE A 272 11.37 -1.46 6.29
CA ILE A 272 12.65 -2.11 5.99
C ILE A 272 12.81 -2.46 4.50
N SER A 273 11.77 -2.28 3.67
CA SER A 273 11.86 -2.53 2.23
C SER A 273 12.73 -1.50 1.52
N ASP A 274 13.38 -1.93 0.44
CA ASP A 274 14.23 -1.05 -0.39
C ASP A 274 13.43 0.11 -0.97
N ASP A 275 12.18 -0.12 -1.36
CA ASP A 275 11.31 0.91 -1.94
C ASP A 275 11.00 2.04 -0.98
N TYR A 276 10.81 1.71 0.31
CA TYR A 276 10.64 2.73 1.33
C TYR A 276 11.94 3.49 1.58
N GLN A 277 13.05 2.79 1.76
CA GLN A 277 14.34 3.43 2.06
C GLN A 277 14.79 4.36 0.94
N LYS A 278 14.59 4.00 -0.35
CA LYS A 278 14.93 4.87 -1.48
C LYS A 278 14.20 6.22 -1.46
N LYS A 279 13.02 6.30 -0.85
CA LYS A 279 12.21 7.54 -0.77
C LYS A 279 12.70 8.50 0.33
N ASN A 280 13.46 8.01 1.30
CA ASN A 280 13.83 8.78 2.50
C ASN A 280 15.03 9.71 2.31
N ALA A 281 15.78 9.58 1.23
CA ALA A 281 16.94 10.44 0.96
C ALA A 281 16.64 11.95 0.94
N SER A 282 15.36 12.35 0.84
CA SER A 282 14.94 13.76 0.90
C SER A 282 14.90 14.34 2.32
N TRP A 283 15.01 13.51 3.36
CA TRP A 283 14.92 13.94 4.76
C TRP A 283 15.80 13.14 5.74
N ASP A 284 16.39 12.01 5.31
CA ASP A 284 17.28 11.16 6.09
C ASP A 284 18.71 11.21 5.54
N LEU A 285 19.65 11.64 6.37
CA LEU A 285 21.06 11.76 6.00
C LEU A 285 21.71 10.42 5.62
N VAL A 286 21.28 9.32 6.26
CA VAL A 286 21.84 8.00 5.98
C VAL A 286 21.52 7.62 4.53
N ASP A 287 20.26 7.74 4.12
CA ASP A 287 19.87 7.39 2.76
C ASP A 287 20.37 8.41 1.74
N LEU A 288 20.46 9.73 2.09
CA LEU A 288 21.07 10.74 1.24
C LEU A 288 22.54 10.44 0.96
N TYR A 289 23.31 10.15 2.00
CA TYR A 289 24.76 9.90 1.88
C TYR A 289 25.06 8.76 0.88
N TYR A 290 24.27 7.68 0.91
CA TYR A 290 24.47 6.54 0.02
C TYR A 290 23.87 6.73 -1.37
N LYS A 291 22.82 7.55 -1.49
CA LYS A 291 22.14 7.77 -2.77
C LYS A 291 22.78 8.89 -3.58
N ASN A 292 23.19 9.97 -2.93
CA ASN A 292 23.77 11.16 -3.56
C ASN A 292 24.82 11.81 -2.63
N PRO A 293 26.06 11.30 -2.63
CA PRO A 293 27.13 11.83 -1.79
C PRO A 293 27.47 13.32 -2.06
N VAL A 294 27.22 13.79 -3.29
CA VAL A 294 27.46 15.21 -3.64
C VAL A 294 26.43 16.09 -2.92
N ALA A 295 25.15 15.78 -3.06
CA ALA A 295 24.10 16.53 -2.36
C ALA A 295 24.23 16.47 -0.83
N PHE A 296 24.84 15.41 -0.29
CA PHE A 296 25.15 15.33 1.14
C PHE A 296 26.17 16.41 1.58
N MET A 297 27.10 16.78 0.73
CA MET A 297 28.11 17.82 1.05
C MET A 297 27.50 19.22 1.17
N ASP A 298 26.34 19.43 0.49
CA ASP A 298 25.63 20.71 0.45
C ASP A 298 24.56 20.84 1.54
N VAL A 299 24.42 19.83 2.42
CA VAL A 299 23.41 19.86 3.48
C VAL A 299 23.70 20.95 4.51
N ASP A 300 22.75 21.87 4.70
CA ASP A 300 22.83 22.87 5.74
C ASP A 300 22.82 22.21 7.14
N ARG A 301 23.97 22.30 7.80
CA ARG A 301 24.19 21.72 9.13
C ARG A 301 23.24 22.27 10.21
N LYS A 302 22.69 23.47 10.03
CA LYS A 302 21.72 24.06 10.95
C LYS A 302 20.41 23.27 10.98
N THR A 303 20.13 22.49 9.95
CA THR A 303 18.91 21.68 9.82
C THR A 303 19.03 20.28 10.38
N LEU A 304 20.21 19.87 10.83
CA LEU A 304 20.47 18.55 11.40
C LEU A 304 19.90 18.44 12.83
N SER A 305 19.82 17.20 13.34
CA SER A 305 19.56 16.96 14.75
C SER A 305 20.68 17.54 15.61
N ASP A 306 20.39 17.90 16.86
CA ASP A 306 21.37 18.52 17.76
C ASP A 306 22.62 17.66 17.98
N THR A 307 22.47 16.35 17.97
CA THR A 307 23.60 15.41 18.02
C THR A 307 24.49 15.55 16.79
N CYS A 308 23.90 15.57 15.60
CA CYS A 308 24.63 15.65 14.34
C CYS A 308 25.26 17.03 14.11
N LYS A 309 24.61 18.11 14.58
CA LYS A 309 25.17 19.49 14.49
C LYS A 309 26.52 19.63 15.17
N LYS A 310 26.71 18.95 16.30
CA LYS A 310 27.92 19.04 17.13
C LYS A 310 29.11 18.22 16.59
N MET A 311 28.87 17.33 15.64
CA MET A 311 29.89 16.44 15.09
C MET A 311 30.76 17.16 14.06
N LYS A 312 32.07 16.90 14.06
CA LYS A 312 32.96 17.27 12.94
C LYS A 312 32.59 16.45 11.70
N SER A 313 32.97 16.87 10.51
CA SER A 313 32.57 16.21 9.25
C SER A 313 32.93 14.72 9.21
N ASP A 314 34.12 14.35 9.66
CA ASP A 314 34.54 12.94 9.68
C ASP A 314 33.80 12.12 10.73
N GLN A 315 33.50 12.73 11.89
CA GLN A 315 32.67 12.11 12.93
C GLN A 315 31.24 11.88 12.42
N LEU A 316 30.67 12.84 11.70
CA LEU A 316 29.33 12.69 11.11
C LEU A 316 29.29 11.59 10.05
N LYS A 317 30.29 11.52 9.17
CA LYS A 317 30.40 10.43 8.19
C LYS A 317 30.51 9.07 8.88
N ALA A 318 31.38 8.94 9.87
CA ALA A 318 31.51 7.69 10.64
C ALA A 318 30.19 7.30 11.34
N TYR A 319 29.49 8.28 11.90
CA TYR A 319 28.19 8.07 12.53
C TYR A 319 27.10 7.63 11.54
N ILE A 320 27.07 8.20 10.33
CA ILE A 320 26.17 7.78 9.26
C ILE A 320 26.43 6.33 8.84
N ILE A 321 27.71 5.96 8.67
CA ILE A 321 28.12 4.58 8.34
C ILE A 321 27.67 3.61 9.45
N TYR A 322 27.91 3.97 10.71
CA TYR A 322 27.46 3.19 11.85
C TYR A 322 25.92 3.03 11.84
N LYS A 323 25.16 4.11 11.60
CA LYS A 323 23.70 4.06 11.53
C LYS A 323 23.18 3.21 10.36
N LYS A 324 23.87 3.19 9.22
CA LYS A 324 23.54 2.28 8.12
C LYS A 324 23.74 0.83 8.50
N TYR A 325 24.84 0.52 9.18
CA TYR A 325 25.10 -0.84 9.68
C TYR A 325 24.06 -1.27 10.73
N GLU A 326 23.74 -0.41 11.71
CA GLU A 326 22.68 -0.68 12.68
C GLU A 326 21.33 -0.93 11.99
N ARG A 327 20.97 -0.09 11.01
CA ARG A 327 19.73 -0.24 10.25
C ARG A 327 19.65 -1.58 9.56
N LYS A 328 20.71 -2.00 8.85
CA LYS A 328 20.76 -3.33 8.21
C LYS A 328 20.59 -4.47 9.19
N LYS A 329 21.28 -4.43 10.34
CA LYS A 329 21.15 -5.43 11.40
C LYS A 329 19.74 -5.52 11.96
N LEU A 330 19.14 -4.36 12.27
CA LEU A 330 17.79 -4.30 12.81
C LEU A 330 16.72 -4.71 11.78
N SER A 331 16.92 -4.39 10.49
CA SER A 331 16.06 -4.87 9.40
C SER A 331 16.03 -6.40 9.36
N ALA A 332 17.19 -7.06 9.42
CA ALA A 332 17.26 -8.51 9.44
C ALA A 332 16.52 -9.09 10.66
N MET A 333 16.76 -8.57 11.85
CA MET A 333 16.08 -9.03 13.08
C MET A 333 14.54 -8.84 13.02
N ILE A 334 14.07 -7.76 12.42
CA ILE A 334 12.63 -7.52 12.22
C ILE A 334 12.06 -8.54 11.23
N ALA A 335 12.74 -8.76 10.10
CA ALA A 335 12.32 -9.73 9.08
C ALA A 335 12.29 -11.15 9.65
N ASP A 336 13.32 -11.56 10.39
CA ASP A 336 13.43 -12.89 10.99
C ASP A 336 12.29 -13.16 11.98
N MET A 337 11.98 -12.21 12.87
CA MET A 337 10.87 -12.37 13.81
C MET A 337 9.51 -12.56 13.11
N ILE A 338 9.31 -11.88 11.98
CA ILE A 338 8.06 -12.01 11.21
C ILE A 338 8.04 -13.36 10.49
N ALA A 339 9.15 -13.76 9.86
CA ALA A 339 9.26 -15.04 9.16
C ALA A 339 9.07 -16.23 10.12
N GLU A 340 9.64 -16.18 11.32
CA GLU A 340 9.45 -17.20 12.36
C GLU A 340 7.95 -17.33 12.73
N LYS A 341 7.25 -16.20 12.89
CA LYS A 341 5.81 -16.21 13.16
C LYS A 341 5.01 -16.83 12.02
N GLU A 342 5.30 -16.45 10.78
CA GLU A 342 4.61 -17.00 9.60
C GLU A 342 4.85 -18.51 9.45
N MET A 343 6.08 -18.99 9.70
CA MET A 343 6.39 -20.42 9.67
C MET A 343 5.61 -21.17 10.75
N LYS A 344 5.55 -20.61 11.96
CA LYS A 344 4.81 -21.21 13.07
C LYS A 344 3.31 -21.28 12.77
N ASP A 345 2.72 -20.21 12.24
CA ASP A 345 1.31 -20.17 11.88
C ASP A 345 0.96 -21.21 10.81
N LYS A 346 1.85 -21.42 9.84
CA LYS A 346 1.71 -22.47 8.83
C LYS A 346 1.79 -23.87 9.45
N ALA A 347 2.74 -24.11 10.35
CA ALA A 347 2.92 -25.39 11.02
C ALA A 347 1.72 -25.73 11.93
N ASP A 348 1.16 -24.73 12.60
CA ASP A 348 -0.01 -24.88 13.48
C ASP A 348 -1.34 -25.04 12.71
N GLY A 349 -1.31 -25.05 11.36
CA GLY A 349 -2.52 -25.07 10.54
C GLY A 349 -3.37 -23.81 10.68
N LYS A 350 -2.81 -22.79 11.33
CA LYS A 350 -3.45 -21.48 11.55
C LYS A 350 -3.40 -20.57 10.34
N ILE A 351 -3.23 -21.10 9.15
CA ILE A 351 -3.66 -20.43 7.93
C ILE A 351 -5.18 -20.42 8.04
N HIS A 352 -5.67 -19.56 8.92
CA HIS A 352 -7.07 -19.24 8.93
C HIS A 352 -7.32 -18.56 7.58
N GLU A 353 -7.97 -19.26 6.65
CA GLU A 353 -8.92 -18.57 5.81
C GLU A 353 -9.72 -17.73 6.79
N LYS A 354 -9.45 -16.45 6.83
CA LYS A 354 -10.25 -15.50 7.60
C LYS A 354 -11.66 -15.62 7.04
N THR A 355 -12.42 -16.53 7.59
CA THR A 355 -13.75 -16.95 7.06
C THR A 355 -14.81 -15.89 7.31
N MET A 356 -14.53 -14.92 8.18
CA MET A 356 -15.44 -13.81 8.42
C MET A 356 -15.26 -12.71 7.37
N GLY A 357 -16.31 -12.39 6.64
CA GLY A 357 -16.31 -11.35 5.62
C GLY A 357 -16.10 -9.96 6.22
N THR A 358 -14.82 -9.56 6.39
CA THR A 358 -14.42 -8.19 6.69
C THR A 358 -14.01 -7.49 5.40
N LEU A 359 -13.92 -6.16 5.42
CA LEU A 359 -13.62 -5.36 4.23
C LEU A 359 -12.29 -5.77 3.58
N ASP A 360 -11.22 -5.92 4.39
CA ASP A 360 -9.90 -6.32 3.92
C ASP A 360 -9.90 -7.72 3.29
N ILE A 361 -10.53 -8.69 3.92
CA ILE A 361 -10.60 -10.07 3.44
C ILE A 361 -11.30 -10.14 2.08
N ILE A 362 -12.47 -9.50 1.97
CA ILE A 362 -13.26 -9.52 0.73
C ILE A 362 -12.53 -8.80 -0.39
N SER A 363 -11.99 -7.62 -0.12
CA SER A 363 -11.31 -6.84 -1.15
C SER A 363 -9.99 -7.48 -1.58
N ILE A 364 -9.19 -8.02 -0.66
CA ILE A 364 -7.96 -8.75 -0.99
C ILE A 364 -8.26 -10.03 -1.79
N ARG A 365 -9.33 -10.76 -1.44
CA ARG A 365 -9.77 -11.92 -2.23
C ARG A 365 -10.13 -11.52 -3.66
N THR A 366 -10.94 -10.48 -3.82
CA THR A 366 -11.31 -9.95 -5.13
C THR A 366 -10.08 -9.49 -5.94
N LEU A 367 -9.15 -8.76 -5.31
CA LEU A 367 -7.91 -8.35 -5.96
C LEU A 367 -7.06 -9.55 -6.40
N ARG A 368 -6.97 -10.59 -5.58
CA ARG A 368 -6.26 -11.83 -5.91
C ARG A 368 -6.86 -12.51 -7.14
N GLU A 369 -8.18 -12.68 -7.19
CA GLU A 369 -8.88 -13.28 -8.34
C GLU A 369 -8.60 -12.50 -9.63
N LEU A 370 -8.66 -11.17 -9.59
CA LEU A 370 -8.39 -10.31 -10.74
C LEU A 370 -6.93 -10.35 -11.20
N LEU A 371 -5.99 -10.36 -10.27
CA LEU A 371 -4.56 -10.45 -10.57
C LEU A 371 -4.20 -11.83 -11.11
N GLN A 372 -4.81 -12.88 -10.61
CA GLN A 372 -4.63 -14.25 -11.10
C GLN A 372 -5.14 -14.39 -12.54
N ALA A 373 -6.24 -13.73 -12.91
CA ALA A 373 -6.73 -13.69 -14.30
C ALA A 373 -5.75 -12.97 -15.24
N LYS A 374 -4.87 -12.12 -14.73
CA LYS A 374 -3.74 -11.47 -15.44
C LYS A 374 -2.41 -12.20 -15.25
N GLN A 375 -2.43 -13.46 -14.83
CA GLN A 375 -1.26 -14.33 -14.61
C GLN A 375 -0.28 -13.79 -13.55
N ILE A 376 -0.75 -12.97 -12.62
CA ILE A 376 0.00 -12.51 -11.46
C ILE A 376 -0.34 -13.42 -10.29
N ASN A 377 0.67 -14.12 -9.80
CA ASN A 377 0.50 -15.04 -8.69
C ASN A 377 0.65 -14.28 -7.36
N CYS A 378 -0.42 -14.23 -6.55
CA CYS A 378 -0.42 -13.60 -5.24
C CYS A 378 -0.65 -14.66 -4.16
N PRO A 379 -0.02 -14.52 -2.98
CA PRO A 379 -0.12 -15.53 -1.93
C PRO A 379 -1.57 -15.68 -1.46
N THR A 380 -1.96 -16.92 -1.20
CA THR A 380 -3.10 -17.24 -0.35
C THR A 380 -2.68 -16.99 1.10
N ASN A 381 -3.39 -16.15 1.81
CA ASN A 381 -3.11 -15.88 3.22
C ASN A 381 -3.31 -17.12 4.05
#